data_e0569a6623089ace1f56fc32397b8424
#
_entry.id   e0569a6623089ace1f56fc32397b8424
#
_cell.length_a   1.000
_cell.length_b   1.000
_cell.length_c   1.000
_cell.angle_alpha   90.00
_cell.angle_beta   90.00
_cell.angle_gamma   90.00
#
_symmetry.space_group_name_H-M   'P 1'
#
loop_
_entity.id
_entity.type
_entity.pdbx_description
1 polymer ?
#
loop_
_entity_poly.entity_id
_entity_poly.type
_entity_poly.pdbx_seq_one_letter_code
_entity_poly.pdbx_strand_id
1 'polypeptide(L)'
;MKKLGYALLCGVMALGMTACGSSDTSSKDDSADEKEVEESKEETTTYEAILADYSKQIQDKTPVLVQEYNNEYPALNGDINEMAKLSNDKISELAKISTDGIQEMADLMYKNGDAYETYEDWAGQLQDVYMQYAQQITDAYTSSAM
;
A
#
# COMPACT_ATOMS: atom_id res chain seq x y z
N MET A 1 2.32 -6.75 31.31
CA MET A 1 2.94 -5.47 30.99
C MET A 1 4.38 -5.75 30.52
N LYS A 2 4.61 -5.87 29.21
CA LYS A 2 5.96 -5.97 28.63
C LYS A 2 6.01 -4.93 27.50
N LYS A 3 6.76 -3.86 27.76
CA LYS A 3 7.05 -2.81 26.78
C LYS A 3 8.16 -3.31 25.86
N LEU A 4 7.86 -3.59 24.59
CA LEU A 4 8.87 -3.75 23.57
C LEU A 4 9.12 -2.38 22.91
N GLY A 5 10.32 -1.86 23.12
CA GLY A 5 10.80 -0.67 22.44
C GLY A 5 11.31 -1.03 21.05
N TYR A 6 10.77 -0.39 20.03
CA TYR A 6 11.28 -0.46 18.67
C TYR A 6 12.43 0.54 18.52
N ALA A 7 13.63 0.02 18.30
CA ALA A 7 14.82 0.82 17.96
C ALA A 7 14.80 1.11 16.45
N LEU A 8 14.77 2.40 16.13
CA LEU A 8 14.88 2.94 14.77
C LEU A 8 16.34 2.84 14.32
N LEU A 9 16.62 2.02 13.31
CA LEU A 9 17.96 1.95 12.71
C LEU A 9 17.96 2.72 11.39
N CYS A 10 18.42 3.98 11.43
CA CYS A 10 18.71 4.79 10.24
C CYS A 10 20.04 4.34 9.64
N GLY A 11 20.01 3.68 8.49
CA GLY A 11 21.20 3.39 7.68
C GLY A 11 21.41 4.48 6.63
N VAL A 12 22.38 5.34 6.85
CA VAL A 12 22.89 6.31 5.87
C VAL A 12 23.87 5.58 4.95
N MET A 13 23.57 5.47 3.66
CA MET A 13 24.53 5.04 2.65
C MET A 13 25.11 6.24 1.92
N ALA A 14 26.42 6.44 2.13
CA ALA A 14 27.25 7.45 1.53
C ALA A 14 27.55 7.13 0.05
N LEU A 15 27.41 8.16 -0.78
CA LEU A 15 27.84 8.21 -2.17
C LEU A 15 29.38 8.23 -2.24
N GLY A 16 29.96 7.30 -2.99
CA GLY A 16 31.36 7.33 -3.40
C GLY A 16 31.46 7.62 -4.89
N MET A 17 31.77 8.88 -5.26
CA MET A 17 32.26 9.25 -6.59
C MET A 17 33.77 9.03 -6.64
N THR A 18 34.25 8.32 -7.67
CA THR A 18 35.63 8.48 -8.11
C THR A 18 35.67 8.64 -9.63
N ALA A 19 36.14 9.83 -9.99
CA ALA A 19 36.43 10.21 -11.36
C ALA A 19 37.92 9.98 -11.67
N CYS A 20 38.19 9.97 -12.96
CA CYS A 20 39.46 10.32 -13.61
C CYS A 20 40.40 9.21 -14.06
N GLY A 21 40.64 9.26 -15.34
CA GLY A 21 41.95 9.10 -15.91
C GLY A 21 41.96 8.76 -17.43
N SER A 22 42.21 9.80 -18.23
CA SER A 22 42.46 9.75 -19.66
C SER A 22 43.71 8.92 -20.02
N SER A 23 43.73 8.25 -21.17
CA SER A 23 44.59 8.50 -22.32
C SER A 23 44.64 7.34 -23.32
N ASP A 24 44.27 7.69 -24.54
CA ASP A 24 44.81 7.37 -25.88
C ASP A 24 45.39 5.97 -26.24
N THR A 25 44.87 5.50 -27.32
CA THR A 25 45.47 5.12 -28.58
C THR A 25 45.05 3.75 -29.14
N SER A 26 44.22 3.86 -30.18
CA SER A 26 44.30 3.15 -31.46
C SER A 26 44.17 1.63 -31.57
N SER A 27 43.15 1.27 -32.34
CA SER A 27 43.13 0.29 -33.43
C SER A 27 42.57 -1.10 -33.20
N LYS A 28 41.48 -1.31 -33.95
CA LYS A 28 41.04 -2.47 -34.72
C LYS A 28 40.30 -3.61 -34.03
N ASP A 29 39.02 -3.62 -34.43
CA ASP A 29 38.33 -4.76 -35.08
C ASP A 29 38.37 -6.11 -34.38
N ASP A 30 37.28 -6.47 -33.74
CA ASP A 30 36.54 -7.67 -34.11
C ASP A 30 35.18 -7.73 -33.40
N SER A 31 34.19 -8.16 -34.16
CA SER A 31 32.82 -8.40 -33.81
C SER A 31 32.71 -9.41 -32.68
N ALA A 32 32.11 -9.02 -31.53
CA ALA A 32 31.50 -9.97 -30.61
C ALA A 32 30.27 -9.30 -29.94
N ASP A 33 29.17 -9.84 -30.32
CA ASP A 33 27.82 -9.71 -29.82
C ASP A 33 27.80 -9.69 -28.28
N GLU A 34 27.86 -8.52 -27.67
CA GLU A 34 27.64 -8.33 -26.24
C GLU A 34 26.13 -8.19 -26.02
N LYS A 35 25.52 -9.35 -25.83
CA LYS A 35 24.16 -9.50 -25.34
C LYS A 35 24.11 -8.85 -23.96
N GLU A 36 23.64 -7.60 -23.94
CA GLU A 36 23.26 -6.89 -22.73
C GLU A 36 22.17 -7.72 -22.02
N VAL A 37 22.60 -8.47 -21.01
CA VAL A 37 21.68 -9.13 -20.10
C VAL A 37 21.10 -8.01 -19.24
N GLU A 38 19.95 -7.48 -19.65
CA GLU A 38 19.07 -6.76 -18.73
C GLU A 38 18.79 -7.71 -17.58
N GLU A 39 19.49 -7.51 -16.49
CA GLU A 39 19.17 -8.09 -15.19
C GLU A 39 17.85 -7.44 -14.75
N SER A 40 16.74 -8.03 -15.21
CA SER A 40 15.43 -7.79 -14.68
C SER A 40 15.53 -8.08 -13.17
N LYS A 41 15.66 -7.02 -12.36
CA LYS A 41 15.34 -7.09 -10.95
C LYS A 41 13.86 -7.49 -10.88
N GLU A 42 13.59 -8.77 -10.74
CA GLU A 42 12.33 -9.23 -10.18
C GLU A 42 12.25 -8.56 -8.80
N GLU A 43 11.47 -7.49 -8.69
CA GLU A 43 11.06 -6.98 -7.39
C GLU A 43 10.30 -8.13 -6.73
N THR A 44 10.98 -8.77 -5.78
CA THR A 44 10.38 -9.88 -5.03
C THR A 44 9.27 -9.26 -4.19
N THR A 45 8.04 -9.40 -4.65
CA THR A 45 6.85 -8.98 -3.90
C THR A 45 6.88 -9.67 -2.53
N THR A 46 6.76 -8.90 -1.46
CA THR A 46 6.73 -9.40 -0.08
C THR A 46 5.44 -8.99 0.60
N TYR A 47 5.01 -9.71 1.63
CA TYR A 47 3.84 -9.33 2.44
C TYR A 47 3.96 -7.91 2.99
N GLU A 48 5.16 -7.52 3.43
CA GLU A 48 5.42 -6.17 3.94
C GLU A 48 5.21 -5.10 2.85
N ALA A 49 5.66 -5.36 1.62
CA ALA A 49 5.47 -4.45 0.49
C ALA A 49 3.98 -4.31 0.14
N ILE A 50 3.24 -5.42 0.08
CA ILE A 50 1.79 -5.43 -0.15
C ILE A 50 1.08 -4.66 0.96
N LEU A 51 1.38 -4.95 2.23
CA LEU A 51 0.80 -4.24 3.37
C LEU A 51 1.05 -2.73 3.28
N ALA A 52 2.29 -2.32 2.98
CA ALA A 52 2.65 -0.90 2.89
C ALA A 52 1.90 -0.20 1.75
N ASP A 53 1.81 -0.82 0.59
CA ASP A 53 1.15 -0.25 -0.59
C ASP A 53 -0.36 -0.09 -0.37
N TYR A 54 -1.04 -1.16 0.05
CA TYR A 54 -2.48 -1.12 0.28
C TYR A 54 -2.87 -0.27 1.49
N SER A 55 -2.04 -0.23 2.54
CA SER A 55 -2.23 0.70 3.67
C SER A 55 -2.16 2.15 3.21
N LYS A 56 -1.22 2.46 2.31
CA LYS A 56 -1.12 3.80 1.73
C LYS A 56 -2.33 4.13 0.85
N GLN A 57 -2.78 3.21 0.03
CA GLN A 57 -3.98 3.41 -0.81
C GLN A 57 -5.23 3.69 0.06
N ILE A 58 -5.43 2.93 1.14
CA ILE A 58 -6.50 3.14 2.12
C ILE A 58 -6.38 4.53 2.75
N GLN A 59 -5.17 4.90 3.19
CA GLN A 59 -4.89 6.20 3.81
C GLN A 59 -5.17 7.37 2.87
N ASP A 60 -4.75 7.27 1.61
CA ASP A 60 -4.92 8.32 0.61
C ASP A 60 -6.39 8.43 0.15
N LYS A 61 -7.11 7.31 0.04
CA LYS A 61 -8.50 7.27 -0.41
C LYS A 61 -9.48 7.77 0.66
N THR A 62 -9.21 7.51 1.93
CA THR A 62 -10.13 7.83 3.03
C THR A 62 -10.56 9.31 3.09
N PRO A 63 -9.66 10.31 3.06
CA PRO A 63 -10.06 11.71 3.09
C PRO A 63 -10.89 12.11 1.87
N VAL A 64 -10.66 11.47 0.72
CA VAL A 64 -11.47 11.68 -0.48
C VAL A 64 -12.90 11.19 -0.26
N LEU A 65 -13.07 9.98 0.28
CA LEU A 65 -14.39 9.40 0.57
C LEU A 65 -15.15 10.20 1.64
N VAL A 66 -14.46 10.68 2.67
CA VAL A 66 -15.06 11.58 3.67
C VAL A 66 -15.51 12.89 3.04
N GLN A 67 -14.71 13.47 2.14
CA GLN A 67 -15.08 14.69 1.44
C GLN A 67 -16.26 14.46 0.50
N GLU A 68 -16.29 13.36 -0.25
CA GLU A 68 -17.42 12.99 -1.09
C GLU A 68 -18.69 12.84 -0.26
N TYR A 69 -18.64 12.10 0.85
CA TYR A 69 -19.76 12.00 1.78
C TYR A 69 -20.25 13.38 2.22
N ASN A 70 -19.35 14.25 2.68
CA ASN A 70 -19.68 15.60 3.16
C ASN A 70 -20.31 16.50 2.07
N ASN A 71 -19.97 16.28 0.81
CA ASN A 71 -20.53 17.03 -0.32
C ASN A 71 -21.92 16.49 -0.74
N GLU A 72 -22.16 15.21 -0.56
CA GLU A 72 -23.37 14.52 -1.06
C GLU A 72 -24.51 14.50 -0.02
N TYR A 73 -24.18 14.30 1.29
CA TYR A 73 -25.23 14.14 2.31
C TYR A 73 -26.21 15.32 2.44
N PRO A 74 -25.85 16.60 2.20
CA PRO A 74 -26.82 17.70 2.33
C PRO A 74 -27.99 17.61 1.35
N ALA A 75 -27.78 16.99 0.19
CA ALA A 75 -28.83 16.77 -0.80
C ALA A 75 -29.89 15.74 -0.36
N LEU A 76 -29.59 14.95 0.67
CA LEU A 76 -30.48 13.93 1.22
C LEU A 76 -31.53 14.50 2.20
N ASN A 77 -31.50 15.83 2.46
CA ASN A 77 -32.50 16.55 3.27
C ASN A 77 -32.74 15.94 4.67
N GLY A 78 -31.73 15.32 5.27
CA GLY A 78 -31.83 14.70 6.58
C GLY A 78 -32.46 13.31 6.60
N ASP A 79 -32.61 12.65 5.46
CA ASP A 79 -33.02 11.24 5.42
C ASP A 79 -31.92 10.34 5.95
N ILE A 80 -32.06 9.90 7.20
CA ILE A 80 -31.08 9.10 7.93
C ILE A 80 -30.78 7.77 7.22
N ASN A 81 -31.76 7.16 6.56
CA ASN A 81 -31.55 5.89 5.85
C ASN A 81 -30.69 6.08 4.60
N GLU A 82 -30.95 7.13 3.84
CA GLU A 82 -30.14 7.45 2.66
C GLU A 82 -28.73 7.92 3.06
N MET A 83 -28.60 8.67 4.16
CA MET A 83 -27.28 9.06 4.70
C MET A 83 -26.47 7.84 5.17
N ALA A 84 -27.11 6.89 5.86
CA ALA A 84 -26.48 5.64 6.28
C ALA A 84 -26.06 4.80 5.07
N LYS A 85 -26.90 4.74 4.01
CA LYS A 85 -26.58 4.05 2.78
C LYS A 85 -25.35 4.69 2.10
N LEU A 86 -25.35 6.02 1.96
CA LEU A 86 -24.23 6.75 1.39
C LEU A 86 -22.91 6.46 2.14
N SER A 87 -22.93 6.47 3.47
CA SER A 87 -21.78 6.12 4.30
C SER A 87 -21.29 4.69 4.03
N ASN A 88 -22.24 3.72 3.98
CA ASN A 88 -21.91 2.32 3.68
C ASN A 88 -21.33 2.14 2.27
N ASP A 89 -21.82 2.89 1.29
CA ASP A 89 -21.28 2.86 -0.08
C ASP A 89 -19.82 3.33 -0.08
N LYS A 90 -19.48 4.42 0.64
CA LYS A 90 -18.10 4.91 0.77
C LYS A 90 -17.20 3.92 1.54
N ILE A 91 -17.69 3.31 2.61
CA ILE A 91 -16.97 2.26 3.35
C ILE A 91 -16.71 1.05 2.45
N SER A 92 -17.67 0.69 1.59
CA SER A 92 -17.52 -0.43 0.64
C SER A 92 -16.44 -0.17 -0.41
N GLU A 93 -16.24 1.07 -0.84
CA GLU A 93 -15.13 1.43 -1.73
C GLU A 93 -13.78 1.21 -1.03
N LEU A 94 -13.67 1.59 0.24
CA LEU A 94 -12.46 1.37 1.03
C LEU A 94 -12.21 -0.13 1.29
N ALA A 95 -13.28 -0.89 1.56
CA ALA A 95 -13.20 -2.34 1.77
C ALA A 95 -12.65 -3.09 0.54
N LYS A 96 -12.93 -2.61 -0.68
CA LYS A 96 -12.39 -3.20 -1.91
C LYS A 96 -10.87 -3.13 -1.94
N ILE A 97 -10.28 -2.00 -1.58
CA ILE A 97 -8.82 -1.83 -1.52
C ILE A 97 -8.21 -2.86 -0.55
N SER A 98 -8.80 -3.00 0.64
CA SER A 98 -8.34 -4.00 1.62
C SER A 98 -8.48 -5.43 1.10
N THR A 99 -9.61 -5.75 0.46
CA THR A 99 -9.86 -7.09 -0.10
C THR A 99 -8.85 -7.42 -1.21
N ASP A 100 -8.56 -6.47 -2.08
CA ASP A 100 -7.61 -6.67 -3.18
C ASP A 100 -6.19 -6.94 -2.62
N GLY A 101 -5.78 -6.21 -1.57
CA GLY A 101 -4.50 -6.45 -0.91
C GLY A 101 -4.42 -7.81 -0.19
N ILE A 102 -5.50 -8.21 0.49
CA ILE A 102 -5.60 -9.54 1.12
C ILE A 102 -5.53 -10.65 0.06
N GLN A 103 -6.16 -10.45 -1.10
CA GLN A 103 -6.08 -11.40 -2.21
C GLN A 103 -4.65 -11.52 -2.74
N GLU A 104 -3.94 -10.41 -2.91
CA GLU A 104 -2.54 -10.42 -3.35
C GLU A 104 -1.64 -11.14 -2.34
N MET A 105 -1.87 -10.96 -1.04
CA MET A 105 -1.18 -11.73 0.01
C MET A 105 -1.48 -13.22 -0.07
N ALA A 106 -2.72 -13.61 -0.38
CA ALA A 106 -3.09 -15.01 -0.56
C ALA A 106 -2.38 -15.63 -1.77
N ASP A 107 -2.31 -14.90 -2.89
CA ASP A 107 -1.62 -15.34 -4.10
C ASP A 107 -0.11 -15.52 -3.84
N LEU A 108 0.48 -14.60 -3.04
CA LEU A 108 1.88 -14.71 -2.62
C LEU A 108 2.11 -15.96 -1.76
N MET A 109 1.21 -16.24 -0.80
CA MET A 109 1.26 -17.46 0.02
C MET A 109 1.31 -18.72 -0.85
N TYR A 110 0.41 -18.81 -1.83
CA TYR A 110 0.38 -19.98 -2.73
C TYR A 110 1.63 -20.09 -3.60
N LYS A 111 2.12 -18.95 -4.10
CA LYS A 111 3.32 -18.89 -4.93
C LYS A 111 4.57 -19.34 -4.17
N ASN A 112 4.70 -18.94 -2.92
CA ASN A 112 5.85 -19.25 -2.08
C ASN A 112 5.73 -20.59 -1.36
N GLY A 113 4.51 -21.11 -1.17
CA GLY A 113 4.24 -22.27 -0.33
C GLY A 113 4.36 -21.96 1.17
N ASP A 114 4.06 -20.73 1.55
CA ASP A 114 4.14 -20.27 2.94
C ASP A 114 3.05 -20.90 3.80
N ALA A 115 3.28 -20.94 5.12
CA ALA A 115 2.27 -21.39 6.07
C ALA A 115 1.08 -20.42 6.11
N TYR A 116 -0.13 -20.99 6.31
CA TYR A 116 -1.36 -20.21 6.37
C TYR A 116 -1.33 -19.13 7.47
N GLU A 117 -0.72 -19.45 8.61
CA GLU A 117 -0.57 -18.56 9.74
C GLU A 117 0.22 -17.28 9.37
N THR A 118 1.23 -17.41 8.50
CA THR A 118 2.00 -16.25 8.01
C THR A 118 1.11 -15.31 7.20
N TYR A 119 0.31 -15.86 6.29
CA TYR A 119 -0.66 -15.06 5.52
C TYR A 119 -1.71 -14.40 6.43
N GLU A 120 -2.28 -15.16 7.38
CA GLU A 120 -3.32 -14.69 8.29
C GLU A 120 -2.85 -13.50 9.12
N ASP A 121 -1.61 -13.53 9.62
CA ASP A 121 -1.01 -12.43 10.38
C ASP A 121 -0.90 -11.14 9.54
N TRP A 122 -0.46 -11.24 8.29
CA TRP A 122 -0.34 -10.09 7.40
C TRP A 122 -1.69 -9.54 6.92
N ALA A 123 -2.61 -10.44 6.56
CA ALA A 123 -3.97 -10.09 6.17
C ALA A 123 -4.72 -9.40 7.31
N GLY A 124 -4.53 -9.88 8.56
CA GLY A 124 -5.08 -9.27 9.77
C GLY A 124 -4.60 -7.83 9.97
N GLN A 125 -3.30 -7.58 9.77
CA GLN A 125 -2.76 -6.22 9.87
C GLN A 125 -3.39 -5.25 8.85
N LEU A 126 -3.59 -5.69 7.60
CA LEU A 126 -4.25 -4.86 6.59
C LEU A 126 -5.72 -4.61 6.93
N GLN A 127 -6.40 -5.61 7.50
CA GLN A 127 -7.77 -5.45 7.97
C GLN A 127 -7.88 -4.45 9.13
N ASP A 128 -6.92 -4.45 10.05
CA ASP A 128 -6.86 -3.46 11.14
C ASP A 128 -6.69 -2.04 10.60
N VAL A 129 -5.82 -1.85 9.60
CA VAL A 129 -5.69 -0.56 8.90
C VAL A 129 -7.03 -0.15 8.27
N TYR A 130 -7.68 -1.03 7.53
CA TYR A 130 -8.99 -0.75 6.93
C TYR A 130 -10.01 -0.32 7.99
N MET A 131 -10.15 -1.05 9.09
CA MET A 131 -11.12 -0.74 10.15
C MET A 131 -10.86 0.62 10.78
N GLN A 132 -9.60 0.97 11.02
CA GLN A 132 -9.21 2.28 11.57
C GLN A 132 -9.63 3.43 10.64
N TYR A 133 -9.45 3.27 9.34
CA TYR A 133 -9.79 4.32 8.36
C TYR A 133 -11.27 4.35 8.01
N ALA A 134 -11.95 3.21 7.97
CA ALA A 134 -13.41 3.14 7.79
C ALA A 134 -14.17 3.86 8.92
N GLN A 135 -13.62 3.86 10.13
CA GLN A 135 -14.19 4.61 11.26
C GLN A 135 -14.30 6.11 10.95
N GLN A 136 -13.39 6.71 10.20
CA GLN A 136 -13.45 8.14 9.85
C GLN A 136 -14.66 8.48 8.98
N ILE A 137 -15.07 7.57 8.09
CA ILE A 137 -16.29 7.72 7.28
C ILE A 137 -17.53 7.58 8.17
N THR A 138 -17.52 6.63 9.10
CA THR A 138 -18.58 6.45 10.10
C THR A 138 -18.73 7.68 10.99
N ASP A 139 -17.61 8.29 11.39
CA ASP A 139 -17.62 9.51 12.22
C ASP A 139 -18.20 10.70 11.45
N ALA A 140 -17.92 10.83 10.15
CA ALA A 140 -18.53 11.85 9.30
C ALA A 140 -20.05 11.66 9.22
N TYR A 141 -20.53 10.43 9.01
CA TYR A 141 -21.96 10.10 9.06
C TYR A 141 -22.59 10.47 10.42
N THR A 142 -21.99 10.01 11.51
CA THR A 142 -22.52 10.24 12.87
C THR A 142 -22.61 11.74 13.17
N SER A 143 -21.60 12.51 12.77
CA SER A 143 -21.57 13.96 12.97
C SER A 143 -22.61 14.72 12.16
N SER A 144 -23.01 14.20 11.00
CA SER A 144 -24.02 14.81 10.15
C SER A 144 -25.46 14.39 10.49
N ALA A 145 -25.63 13.29 11.25
CA ALA A 145 -26.93 12.73 11.63
C ALA A 145 -27.44 13.26 12.99
N MET A 146 -26.63 14.04 13.72
CA MET A 146 -26.97 14.68 14.99
C MET A 146 -27.47 16.11 14.78
#